data_e8cff1870b95c422bdf1398b770cbe8f
#
_entry.id   e8cff1870b95c422bdf1398b770cbe8f
#
_cell.length_a   1.000
_cell.length_b   1.000
_cell.length_c   1.000
_cell.angle_alpha   90.00
_cell.angle_beta   90.00
_cell.angle_gamma   90.00
#
_symmetry.space_group_name_H-M   'P 1'
#
loop_
_entity.id
_entity.type
_entity.pdbx_description
1 polymer ?
#
loop_
_entity_poly.entity_id
_entity_poly.type
_entity_poly.pdbx_seq_one_letter_code
_entity_poly.pdbx_strand_id
1 'polypeptide(L)'
;MNPVWLIAVPLALAFISTFANRISNWLLFLSAIFNAVAGIFLSFSSDTVSYSIGGWRSPFGIDLIVTDATRILLPVANILFFFAVIIHLSKKKALEKFSVVYTISLASLNGILLTNDLFNLFVFLEIAGVAAYLLAMTGKEGESKVAAFKYLLLGSVGSLLYLLGVAVLYAAAGTLNISAIATKVSDGLLNGDVMLVSSLLMIAGLGVESKLVPFNGWVPGVFTKSSNMATLVLASVYPVAMISTFSRVILAVGDRRALDLVIVLGVATVLIGEVIAFKQRNLRSTLAYSSIAQSGLAIFLVGIGTVEALTASVMLIINNALAKFVLFSVDSYTTEELGADDLESLYGLGRMAPVAGLIFTVSALSISGMPLFLGFRAKLLAISSSFESLLIVPVVILLAAAIEITYYFRWIFALYRPYQGEERARLSLPLELMAIGVVLAAILVFLGSSSHETLMAFSKAGNAMVDAIITLGKNLIGGV
;
A
#
# COMPACT_ATOMS: atom_id res chain seq x y z
N MET A 1 -4.88 11.88 -21.59
CA MET A 1 -5.34 12.75 -20.47
C MET A 1 -4.11 13.22 -19.70
N ASN A 2 -4.09 14.49 -19.25
CA ASN A 2 -2.94 14.99 -18.48
C ASN A 2 -3.03 14.49 -17.02
N PRO A 3 -1.97 13.82 -16.48
CA PRO A 3 -1.97 13.26 -15.12
C PRO A 3 -2.08 14.32 -14.00
N VAL A 4 -1.80 15.59 -14.28
CA VAL A 4 -1.98 16.71 -13.33
C VAL A 4 -3.40 16.78 -12.78
N TRP A 5 -4.42 16.42 -13.58
CA TRP A 5 -5.81 16.49 -13.14
C TRP A 5 -6.14 15.55 -11.96
N LEU A 6 -5.41 14.45 -11.81
CA LEU A 6 -5.56 13.54 -10.65
C LEU A 6 -5.15 14.20 -9.32
N ILE A 7 -4.39 15.28 -9.38
CA ILE A 7 -3.95 16.05 -8.22
C ILE A 7 -4.76 17.35 -8.12
N ALA A 8 -4.87 18.09 -9.23
CA ALA A 8 -5.46 19.43 -9.24
C ALA A 8 -6.96 19.42 -8.94
N VAL A 9 -7.71 18.46 -9.47
CA VAL A 9 -9.17 18.37 -9.24
C VAL A 9 -9.48 18.08 -7.77
N PRO A 10 -8.89 17.06 -7.12
CA PRO A 10 -9.12 16.86 -5.68
C PRO A 10 -8.69 18.06 -4.83
N LEU A 11 -7.55 18.70 -5.12
CA LEU A 11 -7.13 19.88 -4.36
C LEU A 11 -8.11 21.05 -4.51
N ALA A 12 -8.61 21.31 -5.71
CA ALA A 12 -9.62 22.35 -5.95
C ALA A 12 -10.93 22.03 -5.21
N LEU A 13 -11.38 20.77 -5.27
CA LEU A 13 -12.59 20.33 -4.55
C LEU A 13 -12.40 20.35 -3.02
N ALA A 14 -11.21 20.01 -2.52
CA ALA A 14 -10.88 20.15 -1.10
C ALA A 14 -10.93 21.62 -0.66
N PHE A 15 -10.36 22.52 -1.46
CA PHE A 15 -10.44 23.97 -1.19
C PHE A 15 -11.89 24.48 -1.15
N ILE A 16 -12.72 24.10 -2.12
CA ILE A 16 -14.14 24.46 -2.12
C ILE A 16 -14.85 23.88 -0.88
N SER A 17 -14.53 22.66 -0.50
CA SER A 17 -15.12 21.99 0.69
C SER A 17 -14.86 22.73 2.00
N THR A 18 -13.78 23.51 2.12
CA THR A 18 -13.49 24.30 3.33
C THR A 18 -14.53 25.39 3.57
N PHE A 19 -15.13 25.93 2.53
CA PHE A 19 -16.16 26.98 2.59
C PHE A 19 -17.59 26.43 2.49
N ALA A 20 -17.75 25.22 1.95
CA ALA A 20 -19.04 24.63 1.60
C ALA A 20 -19.29 23.31 2.37
N ASN A 21 -19.28 23.37 3.70
CA ASN A 21 -19.38 22.18 4.57
C ASN A 21 -20.58 21.27 4.23
N ARG A 22 -21.74 21.85 3.87
CA ARG A 22 -22.96 21.08 3.58
C ARG A 22 -22.84 20.15 2.37
N ILE A 23 -21.95 20.46 1.42
CA ILE A 23 -21.73 19.66 0.21
C ILE A 23 -20.39 18.96 0.21
N SER A 24 -19.61 19.04 1.30
CA SER A 24 -18.26 18.47 1.39
C SER A 24 -18.23 16.97 1.09
N ASN A 25 -19.22 16.21 1.53
CA ASN A 25 -19.36 14.78 1.24
C ASN A 25 -19.60 14.52 -0.26
N TRP A 26 -20.39 15.36 -0.92
CA TRP A 26 -20.59 15.28 -2.36
C TRP A 26 -19.33 15.64 -3.16
N LEU A 27 -18.58 16.63 -2.70
CA LEU A 27 -17.30 17.01 -3.32
C LEU A 27 -16.25 15.90 -3.15
N LEU A 28 -16.22 15.23 -1.99
CA LEU A 28 -15.40 14.04 -1.77
C LEU A 28 -15.80 12.91 -2.74
N PHE A 29 -17.10 12.64 -2.87
CA PHE A 29 -17.59 11.62 -3.81
C PHE A 29 -17.23 11.94 -5.26
N LEU A 30 -17.44 13.19 -5.70
CA LEU A 30 -17.08 13.64 -7.06
C LEU A 30 -15.56 13.54 -7.29
N SER A 31 -14.76 13.89 -6.30
CA SER A 31 -13.31 13.75 -6.36
C SER A 31 -12.89 12.29 -6.51
N ALA A 32 -13.46 11.39 -5.70
CA ALA A 32 -13.12 9.98 -5.70
C ALA A 32 -13.53 9.27 -7.01
N ILE A 33 -14.75 9.52 -7.51
CA ILE A 33 -15.20 8.94 -8.79
C ILE A 33 -14.40 9.49 -9.97
N PHE A 34 -14.11 10.80 -9.99
CA PHE A 34 -13.26 11.40 -11.01
C PHE A 34 -11.90 10.73 -11.07
N ASN A 35 -11.23 10.56 -9.91
CA ASN A 35 -9.91 9.95 -9.84
C ASN A 35 -9.93 8.46 -10.19
N ALA A 36 -10.99 7.71 -9.81
CA ALA A 36 -11.14 6.31 -10.20
C ALA A 36 -11.27 6.16 -11.71
N VAL A 37 -12.15 6.95 -12.35
CA VAL A 37 -12.33 6.94 -13.81
C VAL A 37 -11.08 7.42 -14.54
N ALA A 38 -10.45 8.48 -14.07
CA ALA A 38 -9.22 9.03 -14.64
C ALA A 38 -8.03 8.07 -14.51
N GLY A 39 -7.91 7.38 -13.38
CA GLY A 39 -6.91 6.34 -13.17
C GLY A 39 -7.08 5.16 -14.13
N ILE A 40 -8.32 4.69 -14.32
CA ILE A 40 -8.65 3.66 -15.31
C ILE A 40 -8.31 4.14 -16.72
N PHE A 41 -8.68 5.38 -17.07
CA PHE A 41 -8.38 5.93 -18.40
C PHE A 41 -6.87 5.95 -18.69
N LEU A 42 -6.05 6.35 -17.70
CA LEU A 42 -4.59 6.38 -17.85
C LEU A 42 -3.98 4.98 -17.94
N SER A 43 -4.62 3.95 -17.42
CA SER A 43 -4.13 2.57 -17.54
C SER A 43 -4.15 2.04 -18.97
N PHE A 44 -5.00 2.58 -19.82
CA PHE A 44 -5.09 2.22 -21.25
C PHE A 44 -4.11 2.99 -22.15
N SER A 45 -3.30 3.92 -21.63
CA SER A 45 -2.28 4.61 -22.43
C SER A 45 -1.19 3.63 -22.83
N SER A 46 -0.79 3.62 -24.11
CA SER A 46 0.23 2.70 -24.66
C SER A 46 1.65 3.11 -24.33
N ASP A 47 1.90 4.44 -24.23
CA ASP A 47 3.24 4.98 -24.05
C ASP A 47 3.45 5.57 -22.66
N THR A 48 4.70 5.63 -22.20
CA THR A 48 5.04 6.37 -20.97
C THR A 48 4.64 7.84 -21.14
N VAL A 49 3.67 8.27 -20.31
CA VAL A 49 3.19 9.64 -20.33
C VAL A 49 4.03 10.45 -19.35
N SER A 50 4.79 11.41 -19.85
CA SER A 50 5.50 12.41 -19.05
C SER A 50 4.87 13.77 -19.24
N TYR A 51 4.67 14.49 -18.15
CA TYR A 51 4.15 15.86 -18.15
C TYR A 51 4.97 16.76 -17.26
N SER A 52 5.59 17.78 -17.86
CA SER A 52 6.41 18.77 -17.14
C SER A 52 5.51 19.90 -16.61
N ILE A 53 5.50 20.08 -15.29
CA ILE A 53 4.68 21.12 -14.63
C ILE A 53 5.26 22.50 -14.94
N GLY A 54 4.38 23.44 -15.32
CA GLY A 54 4.76 24.82 -15.62
C GLY A 54 5.59 25.01 -16.89
N GLY A 55 5.72 23.98 -17.74
CA GLY A 55 6.45 24.05 -19.02
C GLY A 55 7.98 23.94 -18.90
N TRP A 56 8.52 23.80 -17.68
CA TRP A 56 9.95 23.56 -17.46
C TRP A 56 10.28 22.09 -17.67
N ARG A 57 11.14 21.81 -18.65
CA ARG A 57 11.53 20.41 -18.97
C ARG A 57 12.50 19.86 -17.94
N SER A 58 12.44 18.55 -17.74
CA SER A 58 13.45 17.78 -17.01
C SER A 58 14.87 18.07 -17.56
N PRO A 59 15.90 18.14 -16.72
CA PRO A 59 15.93 17.90 -15.27
C PRO A 59 15.66 19.11 -14.37
N PHE A 60 15.30 20.28 -14.94
CA PHE A 60 15.10 21.52 -14.21
C PHE A 60 13.68 21.72 -13.68
N GLY A 61 12.68 21.11 -14.32
CA GLY A 61 11.29 21.16 -13.94
C GLY A 61 10.81 19.88 -13.23
N ILE A 62 9.64 19.96 -12.60
CA ILE A 62 8.97 18.83 -11.96
C ILE A 62 8.18 18.08 -13.02
N ASP A 63 8.45 16.79 -13.17
CA ASP A 63 7.73 15.91 -14.06
C ASP A 63 6.80 14.97 -13.30
N LEU A 64 5.60 14.77 -13.85
CA LEU A 64 4.71 13.68 -13.49
C LEU A 64 4.82 12.59 -14.54
N ILE A 65 5.05 11.35 -14.13
CA ILE A 65 5.26 10.22 -15.04
C ILE A 65 4.26 9.10 -14.76
N VAL A 66 3.66 8.58 -15.84
CA VAL A 66 2.85 7.36 -15.82
C VAL A 66 3.68 6.24 -16.46
N THR A 67 4.31 5.42 -15.62
CA THR A 67 5.04 4.22 -16.01
C THR A 67 4.11 3.01 -16.09
N ASP A 68 4.57 1.86 -16.60
CA ASP A 68 3.79 0.62 -16.61
C ASP A 68 3.39 0.16 -15.19
N ALA A 69 4.26 0.36 -14.19
CA ALA A 69 3.89 0.10 -12.80
C ALA A 69 2.79 1.04 -12.32
N THR A 70 2.89 2.34 -12.62
CA THR A 70 1.89 3.35 -12.25
C THR A 70 0.55 3.07 -12.94
N ARG A 71 0.53 2.61 -14.19
CA ARG A 71 -0.69 2.22 -14.92
C ARG A 71 -1.52 1.16 -14.21
N ILE A 72 -0.88 0.27 -13.46
CA ILE A 72 -1.57 -0.77 -12.69
C ILE A 72 -1.90 -0.29 -11.29
N LEU A 73 -0.97 0.36 -10.60
CA LEU A 73 -1.12 0.74 -9.19
C LEU A 73 -2.06 1.94 -8.98
N LEU A 74 -2.04 2.90 -9.91
CA LEU A 74 -2.87 4.11 -9.84
C LEU A 74 -4.37 3.80 -9.84
N PRO A 75 -4.93 3.01 -10.79
CA PRO A 75 -6.34 2.64 -10.75
C PRO A 75 -6.69 1.81 -9.52
N VAL A 76 -5.82 0.91 -9.05
CA VAL A 76 -6.07 0.13 -7.83
C VAL A 76 -6.24 1.05 -6.62
N ALA A 77 -5.32 2.00 -6.42
CA ALA A 77 -5.40 2.96 -5.30
C ALA A 77 -6.68 3.82 -5.38
N ASN A 78 -6.98 4.37 -6.55
CA ASN A 78 -8.12 5.26 -6.74
C ASN A 78 -9.48 4.54 -6.66
N ILE A 79 -9.60 3.30 -7.17
CA ILE A 79 -10.82 2.49 -7.07
C ILE A 79 -11.05 2.09 -5.61
N LEU A 80 -10.03 1.64 -4.87
CA LEU A 80 -10.18 1.31 -3.46
C LEU A 80 -10.53 2.53 -2.63
N PHE A 81 -9.96 3.69 -2.93
CA PHE A 81 -10.34 4.93 -2.27
C PHE A 81 -11.81 5.29 -2.54
N PHE A 82 -12.26 5.17 -3.78
CA PHE A 82 -13.66 5.38 -4.16
C PHE A 82 -14.61 4.41 -3.44
N PHE A 83 -14.25 3.13 -3.33
CA PHE A 83 -15.03 2.15 -2.57
C PHE A 83 -15.08 2.48 -1.07
N ALA A 84 -13.99 2.96 -0.49
CA ALA A 84 -13.99 3.44 0.90
C ALA A 84 -14.93 4.62 1.10
N VAL A 85 -14.98 5.55 0.13
CA VAL A 85 -15.92 6.69 0.15
C VAL A 85 -17.37 6.22 0.06
N ILE A 86 -17.70 5.27 -0.82
CA ILE A 86 -19.06 4.70 -0.91
C ILE A 86 -19.48 4.11 0.44
N ILE A 87 -18.65 3.25 1.05
CA ILE A 87 -18.94 2.64 2.36
C ILE A 87 -19.10 3.70 3.46
N HIS A 88 -18.30 4.76 3.41
CA HIS A 88 -18.40 5.85 4.38
C HIS A 88 -19.70 6.64 4.26
N LEU A 89 -20.07 7.00 3.03
CA LEU A 89 -21.25 7.83 2.76
C LEU A 89 -22.57 7.08 3.00
N SER A 90 -22.58 5.75 2.94
CA SER A 90 -23.76 4.95 3.27
C SER A 90 -24.10 4.99 4.76
N LYS A 91 -23.16 5.36 5.63
CA LYS A 91 -23.40 5.50 7.07
C LYS A 91 -24.06 6.84 7.38
N LYS A 92 -25.19 6.81 8.11
CA LYS A 92 -26.00 7.98 8.47
C LYS A 92 -25.25 9.09 9.25
N LYS A 93 -24.09 8.80 9.81
CA LYS A 93 -23.25 9.72 10.60
C LYS A 93 -21.90 10.00 9.92
N ALA A 94 -21.88 10.23 8.60
CA ALA A 94 -20.66 10.65 7.92
C ALA A 94 -20.16 12.00 8.51
N LEU A 95 -18.88 12.03 8.92
CA LEU A 95 -18.28 13.21 9.52
C LEU A 95 -17.87 14.20 8.42
N GLU A 96 -18.74 15.11 8.05
CA GLU A 96 -18.54 16.11 6.99
C GLU A 96 -17.21 16.88 7.12
N LYS A 97 -16.80 17.19 8.35
CA LYS A 97 -15.53 17.91 8.63
C LYS A 97 -14.28 17.20 8.14
N PHE A 98 -14.30 15.86 8.02
CA PHE A 98 -13.14 15.08 7.57
C PHE A 98 -13.12 14.84 6.06
N SER A 99 -14.18 15.17 5.33
CA SER A 99 -14.24 15.01 3.87
C SER A 99 -13.14 15.79 3.16
N VAL A 100 -12.78 16.98 3.66
CA VAL A 100 -11.64 17.78 3.15
C VAL A 100 -10.34 17.00 3.30
N VAL A 101 -10.10 16.39 4.48
CA VAL A 101 -8.87 15.63 4.77
C VAL A 101 -8.76 14.41 3.87
N TYR A 102 -9.87 13.68 3.66
CA TYR A 102 -9.89 12.55 2.71
C TYR A 102 -9.60 13.00 1.27
N THR A 103 -10.15 14.15 0.85
CA THR A 103 -9.92 14.67 -0.50
C THR A 103 -8.46 15.11 -0.69
N ILE A 104 -7.84 15.75 0.30
CA ILE A 104 -6.42 16.10 0.30
C ILE A 104 -5.56 14.83 0.30
N SER A 105 -5.93 13.82 1.09
CA SER A 105 -5.26 12.51 1.10
C SER A 105 -5.25 11.87 -0.29
N LEU A 106 -6.38 11.89 -1.01
CA LEU A 106 -6.47 11.36 -2.37
C LEU A 106 -5.52 12.10 -3.33
N ALA A 107 -5.50 13.43 -3.28
CA ALA A 107 -4.62 14.26 -4.10
C ALA A 107 -3.14 13.93 -3.85
N SER A 108 -2.74 13.85 -2.57
CA SER A 108 -1.36 13.58 -2.20
C SER A 108 -0.89 12.18 -2.58
N LEU A 109 -1.75 11.15 -2.44
CA LEU A 109 -1.44 9.78 -2.86
C LEU A 109 -1.21 9.69 -4.38
N ASN A 110 -2.03 10.40 -5.18
CA ASN A 110 -1.79 10.49 -6.61
C ASN A 110 -0.50 11.25 -6.94
N GLY A 111 -0.20 12.32 -6.19
CA GLY A 111 1.06 13.05 -6.31
C GLY A 111 2.28 12.16 -6.03
N ILE A 112 2.22 11.34 -4.97
CA ILE A 112 3.27 10.38 -4.62
C ILE A 112 3.48 9.35 -5.73
N LEU A 113 2.40 8.80 -6.30
CA LEU A 113 2.48 7.81 -7.38
C LEU A 113 3.03 8.38 -8.69
N LEU A 114 2.76 9.65 -8.99
CA LEU A 114 3.03 10.27 -10.29
C LEU A 114 4.33 11.07 -10.33
N THR A 115 4.79 11.66 -9.22
CA THR A 115 5.95 12.56 -9.24
C THR A 115 7.25 11.83 -9.59
N ASN A 116 8.08 12.46 -10.42
CA ASN A 116 9.42 12.01 -10.77
C ASN A 116 10.52 12.92 -10.20
N ASP A 117 10.21 13.61 -9.12
CA ASP A 117 11.12 14.54 -8.45
C ASP A 117 11.17 14.26 -6.95
N LEU A 118 12.36 14.10 -6.38
CA LEU A 118 12.55 13.72 -4.98
C LEU A 118 12.04 14.76 -3.98
N PHE A 119 12.18 16.05 -4.30
CA PHE A 119 11.70 17.10 -3.40
C PHE A 119 10.18 17.27 -3.51
N ASN A 120 9.63 17.20 -4.71
CA ASN A 120 8.18 17.19 -4.89
C ASN A 120 7.54 15.97 -4.24
N LEU A 121 8.24 14.83 -4.25
CA LEU A 121 7.84 13.64 -3.50
C LEU A 121 7.78 13.93 -1.99
N PHE A 122 8.81 14.59 -1.43
CA PHE A 122 8.80 15.02 -0.03
C PHE A 122 7.56 15.88 0.29
N VAL A 123 7.23 16.85 -0.56
CA VAL A 123 6.05 17.71 -0.35
C VAL A 123 4.76 16.86 -0.31
N PHE A 124 4.59 15.92 -1.23
CA PHE A 124 3.42 15.05 -1.22
C PHE A 124 3.40 14.06 -0.04
N LEU A 125 4.57 13.58 0.41
CA LEU A 125 4.68 12.74 1.62
C LEU A 125 4.25 13.53 2.86
N GLU A 126 4.65 14.80 3.01
CA GLU A 126 4.22 15.66 4.11
C GLU A 126 2.70 15.89 4.10
N ILE A 127 2.13 16.21 2.92
CA ILE A 127 0.68 16.40 2.79
C ILE A 127 -0.07 15.10 3.12
N ALA A 128 0.40 13.97 2.60
CA ALA A 128 -0.19 12.65 2.88
C ALA A 128 -0.05 12.28 4.36
N GLY A 129 1.10 12.55 4.97
CA GLY A 129 1.36 12.31 6.38
C GLY A 129 0.42 13.11 7.28
N VAL A 130 0.33 14.43 7.07
CA VAL A 130 -0.62 15.27 7.83
C VAL A 130 -2.05 14.79 7.67
N ALA A 131 -2.48 14.44 6.45
CA ALA A 131 -3.80 13.87 6.22
C ALA A 131 -3.98 12.54 6.98
N ALA A 132 -2.99 11.64 6.94
CA ALA A 132 -3.02 10.36 7.64
C ALA A 132 -3.10 10.52 9.17
N TYR A 133 -2.35 11.47 9.75
CA TYR A 133 -2.40 11.74 11.20
C TYR A 133 -3.77 12.28 11.62
N LEU A 134 -4.36 13.18 10.83
CA LEU A 134 -5.71 13.68 11.07
C LEU A 134 -6.76 12.57 10.93
N LEU A 135 -6.64 11.70 9.92
CA LEU A 135 -7.52 10.54 9.76
C LEU A 135 -7.37 9.56 10.94
N ALA A 136 -6.14 9.33 11.41
CA ALA A 136 -5.90 8.46 12.56
C ALA A 136 -6.57 8.96 13.85
N MET A 137 -6.82 10.26 13.99
CA MET A 137 -7.52 10.85 15.14
C MET A 137 -9.03 10.60 15.14
N THR A 138 -9.63 10.13 14.05
CA THR A 138 -11.09 10.05 13.88
C THR A 138 -11.78 8.90 14.62
N GLY A 139 -11.05 8.11 15.40
CA GLY A 139 -11.56 6.95 16.13
C GLY A 139 -12.11 7.27 17.53
N LYS A 140 -12.01 6.28 18.42
CA LYS A 140 -12.45 6.40 19.82
C LYS A 140 -11.68 7.51 20.54
N GLU A 141 -12.39 8.36 21.26
CA GLU A 141 -11.79 9.49 21.99
C GLU A 141 -10.67 9.06 22.94
N GLY A 142 -9.59 9.86 22.94
CA GLY A 142 -8.40 9.63 23.77
C GLY A 142 -7.41 8.66 23.11
N GLU A 143 -7.77 7.42 22.88
CA GLU A 143 -6.86 6.38 22.37
C GLU A 143 -6.40 6.65 20.93
N SER A 144 -7.31 7.06 20.05
CA SER A 144 -6.98 7.41 18.66
C SER A 144 -6.06 8.63 18.57
N LYS A 145 -6.27 9.62 19.44
CA LYS A 145 -5.40 10.81 19.51
C LYS A 145 -3.96 10.46 19.91
N VAL A 146 -3.80 9.56 20.90
CA VAL A 146 -2.47 9.09 21.32
C VAL A 146 -1.80 8.28 20.20
N ALA A 147 -2.55 7.41 19.52
CA ALA A 147 -2.03 6.65 18.37
C ALA A 147 -1.61 7.57 17.23
N ALA A 148 -2.44 8.56 16.89
CA ALA A 148 -2.15 9.56 15.86
C ALA A 148 -0.94 10.42 16.23
N PHE A 149 -0.79 10.82 17.49
CA PHE A 149 0.37 11.58 17.96
C PHE A 149 1.68 10.77 17.83
N LYS A 150 1.66 9.49 18.19
CA LYS A 150 2.82 8.61 17.98
C LYS A 150 3.16 8.47 16.50
N TYR A 151 2.16 8.36 15.64
CA TYR A 151 2.35 8.31 14.20
C TYR A 151 2.93 9.62 13.68
N LEU A 152 2.40 10.77 14.08
CA LEU A 152 2.94 12.09 13.74
C LEU A 152 4.43 12.21 14.12
N LEU A 153 4.81 11.83 15.34
CA LEU A 153 6.21 11.93 15.78
C LEU A 153 7.15 11.07 14.92
N LEU A 154 6.77 9.81 14.69
CA LEU A 154 7.58 8.90 13.87
C LEU A 154 7.62 9.35 12.41
N GLY A 155 6.50 9.77 11.85
CA GLY A 155 6.40 10.25 10.48
C GLY A 155 7.23 11.52 10.26
N SER A 156 7.14 12.50 11.18
CA SER A 156 7.94 13.73 11.08
C SER A 156 9.45 13.48 11.16
N VAL A 157 9.89 12.56 12.01
CA VAL A 157 11.31 12.15 12.03
C VAL A 157 11.66 11.44 10.72
N GLY A 158 10.79 10.57 10.23
CA GLY A 158 11.00 9.86 8.97
C GLY A 158 11.14 10.80 7.78
N SER A 159 10.23 11.77 7.64
CA SER A 159 10.25 12.72 6.53
C SER A 159 11.49 13.64 6.57
N LEU A 160 11.95 14.03 7.76
CA LEU A 160 13.19 14.78 7.92
C LEU A 160 14.43 13.96 7.52
N LEU A 161 14.47 12.66 7.87
CA LEU A 161 15.54 11.75 7.43
C LEU A 161 15.53 11.58 5.91
N TYR A 162 14.35 11.42 5.33
CA TYR A 162 14.20 11.37 3.88
C TYR A 162 14.72 12.64 3.22
N LEU A 163 14.29 13.83 3.70
CA LEU A 163 14.73 15.11 3.16
C LEU A 163 16.24 15.31 3.30
N LEU A 164 16.84 14.88 4.40
CA LEU A 164 18.29 14.92 4.58
C LEU A 164 19.00 14.02 3.56
N GLY A 165 18.46 12.81 3.30
CA GLY A 165 18.94 11.92 2.24
C GLY A 165 18.86 12.57 0.85
N VAL A 166 17.75 13.26 0.56
CA VAL A 166 17.58 14.04 -0.68
C VAL A 166 18.62 15.14 -0.78
N ALA A 167 18.88 15.88 0.30
CA ALA A 167 19.87 16.98 0.30
C ALA A 167 21.29 16.47 0.02
N VAL A 168 21.69 15.36 0.65
CA VAL A 168 22.99 14.70 0.41
C VAL A 168 23.12 14.27 -1.05
N LEU A 169 22.07 13.63 -1.60
CA LEU A 169 22.07 13.18 -2.99
C LEU A 169 22.10 14.36 -3.97
N TYR A 170 21.31 15.40 -3.70
CA TYR A 170 21.26 16.60 -4.54
C TYR A 170 22.60 17.29 -4.64
N ALA A 171 23.34 17.40 -3.52
CA ALA A 171 24.67 18.00 -3.49
C ALA A 171 25.65 17.27 -4.43
N ALA A 172 25.50 15.96 -4.61
CA ALA A 172 26.36 15.16 -5.50
C ALA A 172 25.81 15.08 -6.94
N ALA A 173 24.49 14.90 -7.07
CA ALA A 173 23.85 14.67 -8.37
C ALA A 173 23.55 15.97 -9.13
N GLY A 174 23.37 17.11 -8.43
CA GLY A 174 22.98 18.40 -9.03
C GLY A 174 21.59 18.43 -9.65
N THR A 175 20.76 17.40 -9.37
CA THR A 175 19.39 17.28 -9.85
C THR A 175 18.53 16.53 -8.84
N LEU A 176 17.23 16.81 -8.82
CA LEU A 176 16.23 16.14 -8.00
C LEU A 176 15.36 15.16 -8.80
N ASN A 177 15.51 15.16 -10.13
CA ASN A 177 14.76 14.29 -11.02
C ASN A 177 15.22 12.83 -10.88
N ILE A 178 14.29 11.94 -10.50
CA ILE A 178 14.58 10.54 -10.18
C ILE A 178 15.17 9.80 -11.37
N SER A 179 14.62 9.97 -12.57
CA SER A 179 15.14 9.33 -13.79
C SER A 179 16.53 9.84 -14.18
N ALA A 180 16.80 11.14 -14.04
CA ALA A 180 18.10 11.71 -14.31
C ALA A 180 19.16 11.24 -13.29
N ILE A 181 18.77 11.05 -12.03
CA ILE A 181 19.64 10.47 -11.00
C ILE A 181 19.96 9.02 -11.34
N ALA A 182 18.96 8.21 -11.69
CA ALA A 182 19.15 6.82 -12.08
C ALA A 182 20.14 6.69 -13.26
N THR A 183 20.04 7.59 -14.25
CA THR A 183 21.02 7.66 -15.36
C THR A 183 22.42 7.97 -14.86
N LYS A 184 22.60 8.97 -13.98
CA LYS A 184 23.91 9.31 -13.41
C LYS A 184 24.51 8.17 -12.58
N VAL A 185 23.67 7.44 -11.84
CA VAL A 185 24.08 6.25 -11.09
C VAL A 185 24.58 5.16 -12.06
N SER A 186 23.85 4.90 -13.13
CA SER A 186 24.23 3.87 -14.13
C SER A 186 25.50 4.23 -14.88
N ASP A 187 25.72 5.51 -15.14
CA ASP A 187 26.93 6.00 -15.81
C ASP A 187 28.15 6.07 -14.86
N GLY A 188 27.99 5.66 -13.59
CA GLY A 188 29.06 5.68 -12.59
C GLY A 188 29.52 7.09 -12.19
N LEU A 189 28.69 8.11 -12.40
CA LEU A 189 29.03 9.53 -12.16
C LEU A 189 28.91 9.94 -10.70
N LEU A 190 28.32 9.09 -9.85
CA LEU A 190 28.10 9.38 -8.42
C LEU A 190 29.01 8.55 -7.53
N ASN A 191 29.50 9.17 -6.46
CA ASN A 191 30.31 8.48 -5.45
C ASN A 191 29.46 7.45 -4.67
N GLY A 192 29.94 6.20 -4.58
CA GLY A 192 29.23 5.10 -3.93
C GLY A 192 28.96 5.34 -2.43
N ASP A 193 29.83 6.04 -1.70
CA ASP A 193 29.59 6.32 -0.29
C ASP A 193 28.53 7.40 -0.09
N VAL A 194 28.47 8.39 -0.98
CA VAL A 194 27.38 9.38 -0.99
C VAL A 194 26.04 8.71 -1.30
N MET A 195 26.01 7.80 -2.29
CA MET A 195 24.82 7.02 -2.61
C MET A 195 24.37 6.16 -1.42
N LEU A 196 25.32 5.50 -0.76
CA LEU A 196 25.01 4.68 0.42
C LEU A 196 24.40 5.52 1.55
N VAL A 197 25.06 6.62 1.95
CA VAL A 197 24.57 7.50 3.03
C VAL A 197 23.19 8.07 2.70
N SER A 198 23.00 8.56 1.48
CA SER A 198 21.71 9.05 1.00
C SER A 198 20.63 7.96 1.04
N SER A 199 20.95 6.75 0.52
CA SER A 199 20.01 5.61 0.51
C SER A 199 19.64 5.17 1.93
N LEU A 200 20.58 5.11 2.87
CA LEU A 200 20.32 4.75 4.27
C LEU A 200 19.34 5.73 4.93
N LEU A 201 19.52 7.03 4.71
CA LEU A 201 18.63 8.07 5.22
C LEU A 201 17.23 7.97 4.57
N MET A 202 17.15 7.72 3.26
CA MET A 202 15.89 7.54 2.55
C MET A 202 15.18 6.25 2.95
N ILE A 203 15.90 5.14 3.16
CA ILE A 203 15.35 3.87 3.66
C ILE A 203 14.74 4.09 5.05
N ALA A 204 15.43 4.79 5.94
CA ALA A 204 14.89 5.10 7.27
C ALA A 204 13.62 5.96 7.16
N GLY A 205 13.63 7.01 6.32
CA GLY A 205 12.50 7.90 6.14
C GLY A 205 11.28 7.22 5.50
N LEU A 206 11.45 6.63 4.33
CA LEU A 206 10.37 5.93 3.63
C LEU A 206 9.95 4.64 4.34
N GLY A 207 10.83 4.05 5.15
CA GLY A 207 10.58 2.86 5.96
C GLY A 207 9.50 3.08 7.01
N VAL A 208 9.35 4.29 7.56
CA VAL A 208 8.26 4.65 8.47
C VAL A 208 6.91 4.46 7.78
N GLU A 209 6.71 5.10 6.63
CA GLU A 209 5.46 5.05 5.87
C GLU A 209 5.21 3.66 5.25
N SER A 210 6.27 2.95 4.91
CA SER A 210 6.21 1.59 4.35
C SER A 210 6.12 0.49 5.41
N LYS A 211 6.03 0.84 6.70
CA LYS A 211 5.84 -0.06 7.85
C LYS A 211 7.02 -1.01 8.09
N LEU A 212 8.24 -0.64 7.72
CA LEU A 212 9.43 -1.46 7.98
C LEU A 212 9.81 -1.48 9.47
N VAL A 213 10.26 -2.62 9.95
CA VAL A 213 10.95 -2.73 11.25
C VAL A 213 12.30 -2.01 11.15
N PRO A 214 12.67 -1.18 12.14
CA PRO A 214 12.01 -0.94 13.45
C PRO A 214 10.98 0.22 13.45
N PHE A 215 10.64 0.80 12.31
CA PHE A 215 9.86 2.02 12.20
C PHE A 215 8.33 1.82 12.21
N ASN A 216 7.85 0.58 12.32
CA ASN A 216 6.44 0.17 12.21
C ASN A 216 5.61 0.31 13.49
N GLY A 217 6.16 0.82 14.58
CA GLY A 217 5.51 0.86 15.90
C GLY A 217 4.18 1.63 15.98
N TRP A 218 3.90 2.51 15.00
CA TRP A 218 2.66 3.26 14.92
C TRP A 218 1.47 2.45 14.39
N VAL A 219 1.73 1.43 13.53
CA VAL A 219 0.71 0.71 12.75
C VAL A 219 -0.36 0.03 13.60
N PRO A 220 -0.02 -0.78 14.62
CA PRO A 220 -1.04 -1.45 15.43
C PRO A 220 -1.94 -0.45 16.16
N GLY A 221 -1.35 0.61 16.72
CA GLY A 221 -2.09 1.65 17.41
C GLY A 221 -3.08 2.37 16.50
N VAL A 222 -2.65 2.79 15.33
CA VAL A 222 -3.50 3.50 14.35
C VAL A 222 -4.60 2.58 13.81
N PHE A 223 -4.26 1.37 13.36
CA PHE A 223 -5.26 0.50 12.73
C PHE A 223 -6.31 -0.03 13.70
N THR A 224 -5.98 -0.16 15.00
CA THR A 224 -6.95 -0.62 16.01
C THR A 224 -7.79 0.50 16.60
N LYS A 225 -7.32 1.74 16.59
CA LYS A 225 -7.96 2.86 17.30
C LYS A 225 -8.61 3.90 16.39
N SER A 226 -8.25 3.94 15.10
CA SER A 226 -8.85 4.87 14.13
C SER A 226 -10.27 4.46 13.73
N SER A 227 -11.00 5.40 13.12
CA SER A 227 -12.30 5.10 12.51
C SER A 227 -12.18 4.06 11.39
N ASN A 228 -13.27 3.39 11.09
CA ASN A 228 -13.29 2.33 10.10
C ASN A 228 -12.85 2.81 8.71
N MET A 229 -13.33 3.97 8.25
CA MET A 229 -12.90 4.51 6.96
C MET A 229 -11.40 4.88 6.97
N ALA A 230 -10.92 5.52 8.04
CA ALA A 230 -9.49 5.83 8.16
C ALA A 230 -8.64 4.55 8.10
N THR A 231 -9.03 3.51 8.82
CA THR A 231 -8.34 2.21 8.78
C THR A 231 -8.37 1.59 7.37
N LEU A 232 -9.51 1.62 6.66
CA LEU A 232 -9.60 1.13 5.29
C LEU A 232 -8.62 1.85 4.36
N VAL A 233 -8.58 3.18 4.40
CA VAL A 233 -7.69 3.98 3.55
C VAL A 233 -6.22 3.75 3.92
N LEU A 234 -5.87 3.81 5.21
CA LEU A 234 -4.48 3.66 5.68
C LEU A 234 -3.95 2.23 5.54
N ALA A 235 -4.82 1.21 5.63
CA ALA A 235 -4.40 -0.19 5.53
C ALA A 235 -4.34 -0.71 4.08
N SER A 236 -5.16 -0.17 3.17
CA SER A 236 -5.30 -0.69 1.81
C SER A 236 -4.76 0.25 0.73
N VAL A 237 -5.06 1.56 0.81
CA VAL A 237 -4.72 2.52 -0.25
C VAL A 237 -3.30 3.07 -0.06
N TYR A 238 -2.97 3.53 1.14
CA TYR A 238 -1.64 4.08 1.44
C TYR A 238 -0.49 3.13 1.09
N PRO A 239 -0.54 1.82 1.41
CA PRO A 239 0.54 0.89 1.06
C PRO A 239 0.81 0.80 -0.44
N VAL A 240 -0.20 0.99 -1.29
CA VAL A 240 -0.01 0.99 -2.75
C VAL A 240 0.92 2.13 -3.16
N ALA A 241 0.70 3.34 -2.65
CA ALA A 241 1.54 4.48 -2.95
C ALA A 241 2.91 4.40 -2.25
N MET A 242 2.93 4.07 -0.96
CA MET A 242 4.16 4.13 -0.15
C MET A 242 5.18 3.05 -0.55
N ILE A 243 4.75 1.78 -0.73
CA ILE A 243 5.66 0.70 -1.07
C ILE A 243 6.16 0.85 -2.52
N SER A 244 5.29 1.24 -3.46
CA SER A 244 5.72 1.48 -4.85
C SER A 244 6.73 2.63 -4.95
N THR A 245 6.52 3.69 -4.16
CA THR A 245 7.44 4.83 -4.12
C THR A 245 8.75 4.47 -3.43
N PHE A 246 8.71 3.73 -2.32
CA PHE A 246 9.90 3.16 -1.70
C PHE A 246 10.72 2.38 -2.75
N SER A 247 10.06 1.48 -3.48
CA SER A 247 10.69 0.67 -4.53
C SER A 247 11.35 1.55 -5.57
N ARG A 248 10.61 2.51 -6.14
CA ARG A 248 11.10 3.39 -7.20
C ARG A 248 12.31 4.22 -6.77
N VAL A 249 12.24 4.82 -5.57
CA VAL A 249 13.33 5.69 -5.07
C VAL A 249 14.57 4.87 -4.75
N ILE A 250 14.42 3.77 -4.00
CA ILE A 250 15.57 2.97 -3.57
C ILE A 250 16.24 2.27 -4.75
N LEU A 251 15.49 1.82 -5.74
CA LEU A 251 16.04 1.24 -6.95
C LEU A 251 16.74 2.27 -7.83
N ALA A 252 16.27 3.52 -7.87
CA ALA A 252 16.91 4.59 -8.67
C ALA A 252 18.21 5.12 -8.05
N VAL A 253 18.31 5.10 -6.71
CA VAL A 253 19.44 5.70 -5.96
C VAL A 253 20.34 4.63 -5.34
N GLY A 254 19.81 3.42 -5.13
CA GLY A 254 20.41 2.40 -4.26
C GLY A 254 21.73 1.84 -4.78
N ASP A 255 22.75 1.94 -3.94
CA ASP A 255 23.95 1.13 -3.97
C ASP A 255 23.60 -0.33 -3.57
N ARG A 256 24.37 -1.31 -4.01
CA ARG A 256 24.16 -2.73 -3.66
C ARG A 256 24.08 -2.95 -2.15
N ARG A 257 24.93 -2.28 -1.37
CA ARG A 257 24.94 -2.33 0.11
C ARG A 257 23.61 -1.85 0.70
N ALA A 258 22.98 -0.85 0.10
CA ALA A 258 21.66 -0.36 0.52
C ALA A 258 20.56 -1.40 0.20
N LEU A 259 20.62 -2.06 -0.96
CA LEU A 259 19.68 -3.14 -1.33
C LEU A 259 19.83 -4.35 -0.40
N ASP A 260 21.05 -4.73 -0.02
CA ASP A 260 21.29 -5.80 0.95
C ASP A 260 20.67 -5.46 2.33
N LEU A 261 20.76 -4.19 2.77
CA LEU A 261 20.05 -3.74 3.97
C LEU A 261 18.53 -3.84 3.80
N VAL A 262 17.97 -3.50 2.64
CA VAL A 262 16.53 -3.64 2.35
C VAL A 262 16.10 -5.10 2.46
N ILE A 263 16.91 -6.05 1.99
CA ILE A 263 16.68 -7.50 2.16
C ILE A 263 16.59 -7.83 3.66
N VAL A 264 17.59 -7.42 4.45
CA VAL A 264 17.64 -7.72 5.89
C VAL A 264 16.44 -7.12 6.64
N LEU A 265 16.13 -5.84 6.40
CA LEU A 265 14.99 -5.17 7.03
C LEU A 265 13.66 -5.78 6.59
N GLY A 266 13.53 -6.13 5.31
CA GLY A 266 12.36 -6.81 4.78
C GLY A 266 12.13 -8.16 5.44
N VAL A 267 13.15 -9.02 5.51
CA VAL A 267 13.08 -10.32 6.21
C VAL A 267 12.71 -10.15 7.68
N ALA A 268 13.37 -9.23 8.38
CA ALA A 268 13.06 -8.95 9.79
C ALA A 268 11.59 -8.50 9.94
N THR A 269 11.11 -7.64 9.03
CA THR A 269 9.72 -7.15 9.04
C THR A 269 8.71 -8.26 8.82
N VAL A 270 8.98 -9.18 7.87
CA VAL A 270 8.14 -10.36 7.62
C VAL A 270 8.06 -11.22 8.89
N LEU A 271 9.21 -11.67 9.38
CA LEU A 271 9.25 -12.63 10.49
C LEU A 271 8.65 -12.05 11.79
N ILE A 272 9.01 -10.82 12.14
CA ILE A 272 8.47 -10.14 13.32
C ILE A 272 6.96 -9.90 13.16
N GLY A 273 6.52 -9.43 12.00
CA GLY A 273 5.11 -9.19 11.71
C GLY A 273 4.28 -10.47 11.82
N GLU A 274 4.71 -11.57 11.20
CA GLU A 274 3.99 -12.85 11.23
C GLU A 274 3.93 -13.46 12.64
N VAL A 275 5.06 -13.47 13.38
CA VAL A 275 5.10 -14.01 14.74
C VAL A 275 4.21 -13.22 15.69
N ILE A 276 4.17 -11.88 15.55
CA ILE A 276 3.30 -11.06 16.40
C ILE A 276 1.85 -11.20 15.97
N ALA A 277 1.53 -11.27 14.66
CA ALA A 277 0.18 -11.53 14.15
C ALA A 277 -0.40 -12.85 14.70
N PHE A 278 0.39 -13.90 14.69
CA PHE A 278 0.02 -15.21 15.23
C PHE A 278 -0.39 -15.16 16.72
N LYS A 279 0.28 -14.32 17.53
CA LYS A 279 0.01 -14.15 18.96
C LYS A 279 -1.21 -13.30 19.27
N GLN A 280 -1.77 -12.57 18.29
CA GLN A 280 -2.92 -11.69 18.54
C GLN A 280 -4.19 -12.49 18.82
N ARG A 281 -5.04 -11.95 19.70
CA ARG A 281 -6.32 -12.54 20.09
C ARG A 281 -7.53 -11.83 19.50
N ASN A 282 -7.37 -10.62 18.96
CA ASN A 282 -8.40 -9.91 18.24
C ASN A 282 -8.07 -9.82 16.74
N LEU A 283 -9.12 -9.75 15.91
CA LEU A 283 -9.00 -9.78 14.47
C LEU A 283 -8.27 -8.54 13.96
N ARG A 284 -8.66 -7.35 14.43
CA ARG A 284 -8.11 -6.07 13.96
C ARG A 284 -6.61 -5.96 14.21
N SER A 285 -6.12 -6.40 15.39
CA SER A 285 -4.68 -6.45 15.68
C SER A 285 -3.96 -7.49 14.81
N THR A 286 -4.56 -8.67 14.59
CA THR A 286 -4.01 -9.68 13.67
C THR A 286 -3.83 -9.09 12.27
N LEU A 287 -4.85 -8.40 11.74
CA LEU A 287 -4.81 -7.77 10.43
C LEU A 287 -3.76 -6.65 10.34
N ALA A 288 -3.55 -5.90 11.43
CA ALA A 288 -2.53 -4.85 11.51
C ALA A 288 -1.12 -5.42 11.39
N TYR A 289 -0.78 -6.44 12.19
CA TYR A 289 0.54 -7.08 12.12
C TYR A 289 0.75 -7.88 10.83
N SER A 290 -0.27 -8.55 10.32
CA SER A 290 -0.23 -9.14 8.98
C SER A 290 0.00 -8.10 7.89
N SER A 291 -0.51 -6.86 8.04
CA SER A 291 -0.22 -5.78 7.09
C SER A 291 1.25 -5.33 7.14
N ILE A 292 1.88 -5.36 8.31
CA ILE A 292 3.33 -5.14 8.47
C ILE A 292 4.11 -6.24 7.74
N ALA A 293 3.80 -7.51 8.00
CA ALA A 293 4.47 -8.64 7.37
C ALA A 293 4.37 -8.60 5.84
N GLN A 294 3.19 -8.32 5.28
CA GLN A 294 2.99 -8.23 3.84
C GLN A 294 3.75 -7.05 3.22
N SER A 295 3.85 -5.90 3.92
CA SER A 295 4.70 -4.79 3.48
C SER A 295 6.18 -5.20 3.48
N GLY A 296 6.62 -5.88 4.53
CA GLY A 296 7.98 -6.44 4.61
C GLY A 296 8.29 -7.40 3.47
N LEU A 297 7.34 -8.28 3.11
CA LEU A 297 7.52 -9.23 2.01
C LEU A 297 7.66 -8.53 0.66
N ALA A 298 6.82 -7.54 0.38
CA ALA A 298 6.91 -6.77 -0.86
C ALA A 298 8.26 -6.02 -0.95
N ILE A 299 8.71 -5.38 0.15
CA ILE A 299 9.97 -4.63 0.19
C ILE A 299 11.20 -5.57 0.16
N PHE A 300 11.12 -6.73 0.79
CA PHE A 300 12.15 -7.76 0.70
C PHE A 300 12.46 -8.12 -0.77
N LEU A 301 11.41 -8.31 -1.58
CA LEU A 301 11.54 -8.60 -3.01
C LEU A 301 12.14 -7.43 -3.80
N VAL A 302 11.88 -6.19 -3.37
CA VAL A 302 12.55 -5.01 -3.95
C VAL A 302 14.06 -5.05 -3.73
N GLY A 303 14.52 -5.46 -2.55
CA GLY A 303 15.95 -5.60 -2.25
C GLY A 303 16.67 -6.62 -3.15
N ILE A 304 15.94 -7.65 -3.63
CA ILE A 304 16.49 -8.64 -4.58
C ILE A 304 16.76 -8.01 -5.94
N GLY A 305 15.86 -7.16 -6.43
CA GLY A 305 16.05 -6.31 -7.61
C GLY A 305 15.90 -7.04 -8.96
N THR A 306 15.54 -8.34 -9.02
CA THR A 306 15.25 -9.01 -10.29
C THR A 306 13.86 -8.64 -10.81
N VAL A 307 13.65 -8.75 -12.15
CA VAL A 307 12.35 -8.45 -12.79
C VAL A 307 11.23 -9.27 -12.17
N GLU A 308 11.47 -10.55 -11.95
CA GLU A 308 10.50 -11.47 -11.36
C GLU A 308 10.17 -11.12 -9.92
N ALA A 309 11.19 -10.78 -9.10
CA ALA A 309 11.01 -10.36 -7.72
C ALA A 309 10.21 -9.05 -7.65
N LEU A 310 10.49 -8.08 -8.52
CA LEU A 310 9.74 -6.83 -8.60
C LEU A 310 8.31 -7.04 -9.12
N THR A 311 8.13 -7.93 -10.10
CA THR A 311 6.81 -8.35 -10.57
C THR A 311 6.01 -8.98 -9.43
N ALA A 312 6.62 -9.88 -8.67
CA ALA A 312 6.00 -10.48 -7.50
C ALA A 312 5.68 -9.44 -6.41
N SER A 313 6.56 -8.46 -6.19
CA SER A 313 6.32 -7.34 -5.27
C SER A 313 5.08 -6.54 -5.67
N VAL A 314 4.92 -6.15 -6.95
CA VAL A 314 3.72 -5.46 -7.45
C VAL A 314 2.47 -6.30 -7.23
N MET A 315 2.52 -7.60 -7.55
CA MET A 315 1.39 -8.51 -7.31
C MET A 315 1.03 -8.60 -5.82
N LEU A 316 2.01 -8.63 -4.91
CA LEU A 316 1.79 -8.65 -3.46
C LEU A 316 1.20 -7.33 -2.96
N ILE A 317 1.65 -6.18 -3.46
CA ILE A 317 1.07 -4.87 -3.13
C ILE A 317 -0.43 -4.86 -3.47
N ILE A 318 -0.79 -5.31 -4.66
CA ILE A 318 -2.19 -5.36 -5.11
C ILE A 318 -2.99 -6.39 -4.31
N ASN A 319 -2.45 -7.59 -4.11
CA ASN A 319 -3.09 -8.62 -3.32
C ASN A 319 -3.40 -8.14 -1.90
N ASN A 320 -2.40 -7.53 -1.24
CA ASN A 320 -2.57 -6.96 0.09
C ASN A 320 -3.62 -5.83 0.11
N ALA A 321 -3.59 -4.93 -0.86
CA ALA A 321 -4.54 -3.82 -0.93
C ALA A 321 -5.99 -4.30 -1.07
N LEU A 322 -6.27 -5.20 -2.02
CA LEU A 322 -7.60 -5.74 -2.27
C LEU A 322 -8.10 -6.59 -1.09
N ALA A 323 -7.28 -7.52 -0.62
CA ALA A 323 -7.67 -8.43 0.44
C ALA A 323 -7.82 -7.72 1.79
N LYS A 324 -6.90 -6.81 2.17
CA LYS A 324 -7.01 -6.04 3.41
C LYS A 324 -8.21 -5.09 3.39
N PHE A 325 -8.56 -4.54 2.24
CA PHE A 325 -9.79 -3.75 2.12
C PHE A 325 -11.00 -4.57 2.55
N VAL A 326 -11.17 -5.79 2.03
CA VAL A 326 -12.29 -6.68 2.37
C VAL A 326 -12.22 -7.11 3.83
N LEU A 327 -11.05 -7.56 4.30
CA LEU A 327 -10.87 -8.07 5.67
C LEU A 327 -11.16 -6.99 6.71
N PHE A 328 -10.64 -5.78 6.56
CA PHE A 328 -10.93 -4.66 7.46
C PHE A 328 -12.37 -4.16 7.32
N SER A 329 -12.99 -4.25 6.15
CA SER A 329 -14.40 -3.91 5.97
C SER A 329 -15.32 -4.86 6.73
N VAL A 330 -15.06 -6.16 6.67
CA VAL A 330 -15.81 -7.17 7.42
C VAL A 330 -15.58 -7.03 8.92
N ASP A 331 -14.30 -6.88 9.35
CA ASP A 331 -13.96 -6.62 10.76
C ASP A 331 -14.67 -5.39 11.30
N SER A 332 -14.66 -4.29 10.55
CA SER A 332 -15.31 -3.04 10.94
C SER A 332 -16.81 -3.18 11.10
N TYR A 333 -17.45 -3.89 10.17
CA TYR A 333 -18.88 -4.16 10.23
C TYR A 333 -19.23 -5.07 11.44
N THR A 334 -18.50 -6.16 11.62
CA THR A 334 -18.75 -7.09 12.72
C THR A 334 -18.52 -6.46 14.09
N THR A 335 -17.47 -5.64 14.23
CA THR A 335 -17.18 -4.92 15.47
C THR A 335 -18.27 -3.90 15.80
N GLU A 336 -18.84 -3.20 14.80
CA GLU A 336 -19.94 -2.25 15.00
C GLU A 336 -21.24 -2.95 15.41
N GLU A 337 -21.56 -4.09 14.80
CA GLU A 337 -22.83 -4.80 15.06
C GLU A 337 -22.77 -5.71 16.31
N LEU A 338 -21.60 -6.33 16.57
CA LEU A 338 -21.46 -7.28 17.67
C LEU A 338 -20.81 -6.67 18.91
N GLY A 339 -20.23 -5.48 18.80
CA GLY A 339 -19.58 -4.76 19.91
C GLY A 339 -18.24 -5.35 20.37
N ALA A 340 -17.71 -6.39 19.67
CA ALA A 340 -16.46 -7.05 20.02
C ALA A 340 -15.73 -7.55 18.75
N ASP A 341 -14.41 -7.70 18.87
CA ASP A 341 -13.50 -8.09 17.79
C ASP A 341 -12.63 -9.32 18.17
N ASP A 342 -13.03 -10.04 19.22
CA ASP A 342 -12.38 -11.25 19.67
C ASP A 342 -12.85 -12.50 18.88
N LEU A 343 -12.15 -13.63 19.10
CA LEU A 343 -12.41 -14.85 18.35
C LEU A 343 -13.85 -15.40 18.56
N GLU A 344 -14.36 -15.27 19.80
CA GLU A 344 -15.65 -15.84 20.18
C GLU A 344 -16.82 -15.02 19.62
N SER A 345 -16.65 -13.72 19.48
CA SER A 345 -17.65 -12.81 18.90
C SER A 345 -17.96 -13.15 17.44
N LEU A 346 -17.00 -13.74 16.72
CA LEU A 346 -17.14 -14.12 15.30
C LEU A 346 -17.81 -15.48 15.08
N TYR A 347 -18.05 -16.28 16.16
CA TYR A 347 -18.70 -17.59 16.00
C TYR A 347 -20.08 -17.46 15.38
N GLY A 348 -20.34 -18.26 14.36
CA GLY A 348 -21.59 -18.29 13.63
C GLY A 348 -21.76 -17.22 12.56
N LEU A 349 -20.83 -16.26 12.42
CA LEU A 349 -20.94 -15.18 11.43
C LEU A 349 -21.12 -15.72 10.00
N GLY A 350 -20.40 -16.77 9.63
CA GLY A 350 -20.52 -17.40 8.31
C GLY A 350 -21.91 -18.00 8.02
N ARG A 351 -22.72 -18.27 9.04
CA ARG A 351 -24.11 -18.69 8.91
C ARG A 351 -25.09 -17.52 8.95
N MET A 352 -24.83 -16.53 9.81
CA MET A 352 -25.68 -15.35 9.98
C MET A 352 -25.54 -14.37 8.81
N ALA A 353 -24.34 -14.22 8.26
CA ALA A 353 -24.00 -13.37 7.11
C ALA A 353 -23.13 -14.18 6.11
N PRO A 354 -23.70 -15.09 5.31
CA PRO A 354 -22.92 -16.00 4.45
C PRO A 354 -21.98 -15.29 3.47
N VAL A 355 -22.43 -14.15 2.93
CA VAL A 355 -21.61 -13.36 2.01
C VAL A 355 -20.40 -12.75 2.74
N ALA A 356 -20.56 -12.25 3.98
CA ALA A 356 -19.43 -11.76 4.78
C ALA A 356 -18.41 -12.88 5.04
N GLY A 357 -18.89 -14.06 5.43
CA GLY A 357 -18.04 -15.22 5.64
C GLY A 357 -17.29 -15.62 4.37
N LEU A 358 -17.96 -15.62 3.22
CA LEU A 358 -17.36 -15.97 1.93
C LEU A 358 -16.28 -14.98 1.52
N ILE A 359 -16.58 -13.67 1.48
CA ILE A 359 -15.61 -12.65 1.04
C ILE A 359 -14.42 -12.55 2.00
N PHE A 360 -14.64 -12.73 3.30
CA PHE A 360 -13.57 -12.83 4.29
C PHE A 360 -12.68 -14.03 4.00
N THR A 361 -13.28 -15.21 3.81
CA THR A 361 -12.55 -16.46 3.54
C THR A 361 -11.70 -16.36 2.28
N VAL A 362 -12.27 -15.87 1.17
CA VAL A 362 -11.55 -15.68 -0.09
C VAL A 362 -10.36 -14.75 0.09
N SER A 363 -10.56 -13.62 0.77
CA SER A 363 -9.50 -12.62 1.00
C SER A 363 -8.40 -13.16 1.93
N ALA A 364 -8.76 -13.88 2.98
CA ALA A 364 -7.82 -14.53 3.90
C ALA A 364 -6.98 -15.60 3.19
N LEU A 365 -7.63 -16.46 2.37
CA LEU A 365 -6.94 -17.47 1.56
C LEU A 365 -6.01 -16.86 0.51
N SER A 366 -6.39 -15.71 -0.06
CA SER A 366 -5.53 -14.99 -1.01
C SER A 366 -4.26 -14.46 -0.35
N ILE A 367 -4.36 -13.82 0.82
CA ILE A 367 -3.18 -13.35 1.56
C ILE A 367 -2.31 -14.53 1.97
N SER A 368 -2.91 -15.60 2.52
CA SER A 368 -2.19 -16.81 2.93
C SER A 368 -1.43 -17.50 1.78
N GLY A 369 -1.73 -17.13 0.53
CA GLY A 369 -1.08 -17.73 -0.63
C GLY A 369 -1.61 -19.12 -0.95
N MET A 370 -2.92 -19.34 -0.82
CA MET A 370 -3.56 -20.57 -1.27
C MET A 370 -3.71 -20.60 -2.80
N PRO A 371 -3.61 -21.78 -3.44
CA PRO A 371 -3.82 -21.92 -4.89
C PRO A 371 -5.11 -21.26 -5.36
N LEU A 372 -5.19 -20.85 -6.62
CA LEU A 372 -6.26 -20.11 -7.29
C LEU A 372 -6.29 -18.59 -7.01
N PHE A 373 -5.57 -18.10 -6.01
CA PHE A 373 -5.58 -16.68 -5.63
C PHE A 373 -4.32 -15.94 -6.05
N LEU A 374 -4.43 -14.62 -6.18
CA LEU A 374 -3.32 -13.74 -6.58
C LEU A 374 -2.09 -13.87 -5.67
N GLY A 375 -2.28 -14.00 -4.36
CA GLY A 375 -1.18 -14.14 -3.39
C GLY A 375 -0.36 -15.40 -3.59
N PHE A 376 -0.97 -16.52 -3.98
CA PHE A 376 -0.24 -17.74 -4.34
C PHE A 376 0.67 -17.52 -5.53
N ARG A 377 0.13 -16.91 -6.59
CA ARG A 377 0.86 -16.67 -7.83
C ARG A 377 2.07 -15.76 -7.61
N ALA A 378 1.89 -14.71 -6.81
CA ALA A 378 2.97 -13.81 -6.44
C ALA A 378 4.08 -14.51 -5.65
N LYS A 379 3.72 -15.27 -4.61
CA LYS A 379 4.67 -16.05 -3.80
C LYS A 379 5.38 -17.13 -4.63
N LEU A 380 4.64 -17.82 -5.50
CA LEU A 380 5.21 -18.85 -6.40
C LEU A 380 6.22 -18.24 -7.37
N LEU A 381 5.89 -17.09 -7.98
CA LEU A 381 6.82 -16.39 -8.87
C LEU A 381 8.10 -15.99 -8.13
N ALA A 382 7.98 -15.42 -6.94
CA ALA A 382 9.13 -15.04 -6.12
C ALA A 382 10.01 -16.25 -5.73
N ILE A 383 9.39 -17.37 -5.38
CA ILE A 383 10.12 -18.61 -5.05
C ILE A 383 10.83 -19.16 -6.30
N SER A 384 10.11 -19.31 -7.41
CA SER A 384 10.65 -19.92 -8.62
C SER A 384 11.81 -19.15 -9.22
N SER A 385 11.75 -17.81 -9.17
CA SER A 385 12.80 -16.95 -9.72
C SER A 385 14.07 -16.88 -8.87
N SER A 386 13.98 -17.27 -7.59
CA SER A 386 15.09 -17.10 -6.64
C SER A 386 15.66 -18.42 -6.14
N PHE A 387 15.11 -19.56 -6.59
CA PHE A 387 15.46 -20.87 -6.05
C PHE A 387 16.93 -21.25 -6.27
N GLU A 388 17.51 -20.86 -7.40
CA GLU A 388 18.90 -21.15 -7.76
C GLU A 388 19.89 -20.09 -7.26
N SER A 389 19.43 -18.85 -7.10
CA SER A 389 20.32 -17.71 -6.83
C SER A 389 20.37 -17.31 -5.36
N LEU A 390 19.26 -17.43 -4.62
CA LEU A 390 19.14 -16.91 -3.26
C LEU A 390 18.17 -17.76 -2.40
N LEU A 391 18.65 -18.89 -1.87
CA LEU A 391 17.83 -19.82 -1.06
C LEU A 391 17.11 -19.19 0.13
N ILE A 392 17.57 -18.03 0.61
CA ILE A 392 16.88 -17.31 1.69
C ILE A 392 15.46 -16.89 1.29
N VAL A 393 15.19 -16.61 0.00
CA VAL A 393 13.88 -16.16 -0.49
C VAL A 393 12.80 -17.23 -0.31
N PRO A 394 12.94 -18.44 -0.89
CA PRO A 394 11.96 -19.50 -0.69
C PRO A 394 11.81 -19.88 0.78
N VAL A 395 12.88 -19.87 1.57
CA VAL A 395 12.83 -20.19 3.01
C VAL A 395 11.98 -19.17 3.75
N VAL A 396 12.24 -17.88 3.58
CA VAL A 396 11.46 -16.81 4.24
C VAL A 396 9.99 -16.82 3.82
N ILE A 397 9.72 -16.98 2.51
CA ILE A 397 8.34 -17.00 2.01
C ILE A 397 7.57 -18.21 2.54
N LEU A 398 8.16 -19.39 2.56
CA LEU A 398 7.52 -20.61 3.07
C LEU A 398 7.30 -20.55 4.57
N LEU A 399 8.26 -20.05 5.36
CA LEU A 399 8.09 -19.85 6.81
C LEU A 399 6.98 -18.84 7.10
N ALA A 400 6.97 -17.71 6.40
CA ALA A 400 5.93 -16.70 6.54
C ALA A 400 4.55 -17.29 6.20
N ALA A 401 4.43 -17.97 5.07
CA ALA A 401 3.18 -18.61 4.64
C ALA A 401 2.69 -19.66 5.65
N ALA A 402 3.58 -20.46 6.22
CA ALA A 402 3.22 -21.47 7.24
C ALA A 402 2.62 -20.83 8.50
N ILE A 403 3.20 -19.72 8.98
CA ILE A 403 2.66 -18.98 10.13
C ILE A 403 1.34 -18.29 9.73
N GLU A 404 1.30 -17.67 8.58
CA GLU A 404 0.16 -16.91 8.06
C GLU A 404 -1.09 -17.80 7.89
N ILE A 405 -0.93 -18.99 7.30
CA ILE A 405 -1.99 -19.97 7.16
C ILE A 405 -2.60 -20.31 8.52
N THR A 406 -1.79 -20.55 9.55
CA THR A 406 -2.30 -20.99 10.86
C THR A 406 -3.21 -19.96 11.50
N TYR A 407 -2.86 -18.67 11.49
CA TYR A 407 -3.73 -17.66 12.13
C TYR A 407 -4.93 -17.29 11.24
N TYR A 408 -4.82 -17.26 9.90
CA TYR A 408 -6.00 -17.02 9.06
C TYR A 408 -6.99 -18.18 9.11
N PHE A 409 -6.53 -19.43 9.13
CA PHE A 409 -7.45 -20.57 9.32
C PHE A 409 -8.11 -20.55 10.69
N ARG A 410 -7.43 -20.12 11.75
CA ARG A 410 -8.05 -19.90 13.06
C ARG A 410 -9.25 -18.95 12.97
N TRP A 411 -9.12 -17.83 12.24
CA TRP A 411 -10.19 -16.88 12.04
C TRP A 411 -11.29 -17.41 11.11
N ILE A 412 -10.94 -18.12 10.03
CA ILE A 412 -11.91 -18.75 9.14
C ILE A 412 -12.74 -19.80 9.90
N PHE A 413 -12.09 -20.68 10.67
CA PHE A 413 -12.81 -21.67 11.48
C PHE A 413 -13.73 -21.02 12.53
N ALA A 414 -13.31 -19.90 13.13
CA ALA A 414 -14.17 -19.16 14.05
C ALA A 414 -15.46 -18.67 13.37
N LEU A 415 -15.38 -18.14 12.16
CA LEU A 415 -16.56 -17.67 11.40
C LEU A 415 -17.63 -18.77 11.19
N TYR A 416 -17.20 -20.01 10.97
CA TYR A 416 -18.09 -21.13 10.68
C TYR A 416 -18.41 -22.00 11.89
N ARG A 417 -17.73 -21.80 13.02
CA ARG A 417 -18.02 -22.53 14.28
C ARG A 417 -19.41 -22.13 14.79
N PRO A 418 -20.24 -23.10 15.23
CA PRO A 418 -21.55 -22.79 15.81
C PRO A 418 -21.42 -21.87 17.02
N TYR A 419 -22.26 -20.83 17.07
CA TYR A 419 -22.40 -20.02 18.27
C TYR A 419 -23.21 -20.79 19.31
N GLN A 420 -22.75 -20.82 20.56
CA GLN A 420 -23.38 -21.58 21.67
C GLN A 420 -24.27 -20.72 22.59
N GLY A 421 -24.43 -19.42 22.27
CA GLY A 421 -25.30 -18.50 23.03
C GLY A 421 -26.73 -18.43 22.49
N GLU A 422 -27.52 -17.48 22.99
CA GLU A 422 -28.83 -17.17 22.45
C GLU A 422 -28.78 -16.88 20.94
N GLU A 423 -29.80 -17.30 20.19
CA GLU A 423 -29.84 -17.10 18.74
C GLU A 423 -29.65 -15.63 18.39
N ARG A 424 -28.51 -15.31 17.80
CA ARG A 424 -28.26 -13.99 17.25
C ARG A 424 -29.12 -13.79 16.00
N ALA A 425 -29.76 -12.63 15.88
CA ALA A 425 -30.53 -12.28 14.69
C ALA A 425 -29.64 -12.34 13.43
N ARG A 426 -30.22 -12.64 12.27
CA ARG A 426 -29.50 -12.59 11.00
C ARG A 426 -28.92 -11.19 10.79
N LEU A 427 -27.62 -11.14 10.59
CA LEU A 427 -26.92 -9.90 10.28
C LEU A 427 -27.05 -9.64 8.77
N SER A 428 -27.62 -8.49 8.43
CA SER A 428 -27.69 -8.04 7.04
C SER A 428 -26.54 -7.11 6.72
N LEU A 429 -25.58 -7.58 5.94
CA LEU A 429 -24.53 -6.68 5.41
C LEU A 429 -25.16 -5.55 4.59
N PRO A 430 -24.66 -4.32 4.73
CA PRO A 430 -24.97 -3.23 3.81
C PRO A 430 -24.72 -3.69 2.36
N LEU A 431 -25.66 -3.37 1.46
CA LEU A 431 -25.60 -3.82 0.07
C LEU A 431 -24.31 -3.40 -0.62
N GLU A 432 -23.85 -2.18 -0.37
CA GLU A 432 -22.61 -1.61 -0.89
C GLU A 432 -21.38 -2.41 -0.42
N LEU A 433 -21.32 -2.78 0.86
CA LEU A 433 -20.22 -3.60 1.39
C LEU A 433 -20.22 -4.99 0.78
N MET A 434 -21.41 -5.58 0.62
CA MET A 434 -21.57 -6.89 -0.01
C MET A 434 -21.14 -6.86 -1.47
N ALA A 435 -21.61 -5.89 -2.25
CA ALA A 435 -21.30 -5.77 -3.68
C ALA A 435 -19.79 -5.51 -3.90
N ILE A 436 -19.22 -4.55 -3.19
CA ILE A 436 -17.78 -4.23 -3.26
C ILE A 436 -16.95 -5.45 -2.85
N GLY A 437 -17.28 -6.08 -1.72
CA GLY A 437 -16.54 -7.23 -1.23
C GLY A 437 -16.56 -8.41 -2.20
N VAL A 438 -17.71 -8.70 -2.83
CA VAL A 438 -17.82 -9.76 -3.86
C VAL A 438 -17.00 -9.42 -5.10
N VAL A 439 -17.04 -8.17 -5.58
CA VAL A 439 -16.23 -7.73 -6.73
C VAL A 439 -14.74 -7.89 -6.43
N LEU A 440 -14.27 -7.42 -5.27
CA LEU A 440 -12.85 -7.54 -4.90
C LEU A 440 -12.41 -8.99 -4.71
N ALA A 441 -13.25 -9.84 -4.08
CA ALA A 441 -12.99 -11.27 -3.95
C ALA A 441 -12.93 -11.97 -5.32
N ALA A 442 -13.84 -11.63 -6.24
CA ALA A 442 -13.81 -12.14 -7.61
C ALA A 442 -12.55 -11.71 -8.38
N ILE A 443 -12.09 -10.47 -8.20
CA ILE A 443 -10.82 -9.98 -8.78
C ILE A 443 -9.63 -10.78 -8.25
N LEU A 444 -9.56 -11.07 -6.95
CA LEU A 444 -8.49 -11.87 -6.35
C LEU A 444 -8.41 -13.28 -6.94
N VAL A 445 -9.57 -13.91 -7.20
CA VAL A 445 -9.64 -15.21 -7.86
C VAL A 445 -9.26 -15.09 -9.34
N PHE A 446 -9.85 -14.12 -10.04
CA PHE A 446 -9.58 -13.90 -11.46
C PHE A 446 -8.10 -13.65 -11.75
N LEU A 447 -7.45 -12.74 -11.01
CA LEU A 447 -6.03 -12.44 -11.18
C LEU A 447 -5.14 -13.64 -10.78
N GLY A 448 -5.56 -14.45 -9.82
CA GLY A 448 -4.85 -15.66 -9.42
C GLY A 448 -4.91 -16.79 -10.43
N SER A 449 -6.07 -16.97 -11.08
CA SER A 449 -6.34 -18.03 -12.06
C SER A 449 -6.13 -17.62 -13.52
N SER A 450 -5.87 -16.33 -13.76
CA SER A 450 -5.80 -15.75 -15.11
C SER A 450 -4.61 -16.24 -15.93
N SER A 451 -4.71 -16.07 -17.26
CA SER A 451 -3.78 -16.56 -18.27
C SER A 451 -2.40 -15.86 -18.25
N HIS A 452 -1.52 -16.30 -19.12
CA HIS A 452 -0.17 -15.74 -19.34
C HIS A 452 -0.18 -14.23 -19.66
N GLU A 453 -1.21 -13.71 -20.33
CA GLU A 453 -1.32 -12.28 -20.67
C GLU A 453 -1.38 -11.36 -19.45
N THR A 454 -2.09 -11.77 -18.40
CA THR A 454 -2.16 -11.01 -17.15
C THR A 454 -0.80 -11.01 -16.43
N LEU A 455 -0.07 -12.12 -16.48
CA LEU A 455 1.29 -12.18 -15.96
C LEU A 455 2.22 -11.26 -16.76
N MET A 456 2.06 -11.17 -18.08
CA MET A 456 2.81 -10.22 -18.90
C MET A 456 2.55 -8.77 -18.53
N ALA A 457 1.31 -8.38 -18.19
CA ALA A 457 1.02 -7.03 -17.73
C ALA A 457 1.76 -6.71 -16.42
N PHE A 458 1.77 -7.64 -15.47
CA PHE A 458 2.55 -7.50 -14.24
C PHE A 458 4.06 -7.50 -14.48
N SER A 459 4.55 -8.32 -15.42
CA SER A 459 5.95 -8.35 -15.81
C SER A 459 6.40 -7.03 -16.45
N LYS A 460 5.56 -6.39 -17.26
CA LYS A 460 5.83 -5.03 -17.76
C LYS A 460 5.97 -4.02 -16.60
N ALA A 461 5.13 -4.12 -15.58
CA ALA A 461 5.26 -3.27 -14.39
C ALA A 461 6.55 -3.56 -13.60
N GLY A 462 6.95 -4.82 -13.45
CA GLY A 462 8.23 -5.22 -12.89
C GLY A 462 9.40 -4.68 -13.73
N ASN A 463 9.33 -4.83 -15.05
CA ASN A 463 10.32 -4.25 -15.97
C ASN A 463 10.42 -2.73 -15.85
N ALA A 464 9.30 -2.01 -15.76
CA ALA A 464 9.33 -0.55 -15.61
C ALA A 464 9.95 -0.10 -14.29
N MET A 465 9.86 -0.93 -13.24
CA MET A 465 10.64 -0.72 -12.02
C MET A 465 12.12 -1.03 -12.22
N VAL A 466 12.43 -2.02 -13.06
CA VAL A 466 13.80 -2.42 -13.46
C VAL A 466 14.39 -1.46 -14.48
N ASP A 467 13.62 -0.89 -15.40
CA ASP A 467 14.13 0.07 -16.40
C ASP A 467 14.67 1.33 -15.72
N ALA A 468 14.20 1.63 -14.52
CA ALA A 468 14.94 2.52 -13.61
C ALA A 468 16.29 1.92 -13.16
N ILE A 469 16.45 0.58 -13.21
CA ILE A 469 17.65 -0.17 -12.75
C ILE A 469 18.45 -0.77 -13.89
N ILE A 470 17.89 -1.07 -15.08
CA ILE A 470 18.62 -1.74 -16.21
C ILE A 470 19.76 -0.85 -16.69
N THR A 471 19.62 0.43 -16.55
CA THR A 471 20.74 1.31 -16.58
C THR A 471 21.76 0.97 -15.47
N LEU A 472 21.34 0.51 -14.28
CA LEU A 472 22.21 0.02 -13.19
C LEU A 472 22.75 -1.41 -13.44
N GLY A 473 21.97 -2.29 -14.03
CA GLY A 473 22.26 -3.73 -14.16
C GLY A 473 23.33 -4.08 -15.17
N LYS A 474 23.59 -3.24 -16.17
CA LYS A 474 24.73 -3.47 -17.10
C LYS A 474 26.06 -3.43 -16.37
N ASN A 475 26.17 -2.73 -15.24
CA ASN A 475 27.40 -2.64 -14.47
C ASN A 475 27.46 -3.57 -13.24
N LEU A 476 26.32 -4.11 -12.76
CA LEU A 476 26.28 -4.98 -11.57
C LEU A 476 26.24 -6.49 -11.89
N ILE A 477 25.75 -6.88 -13.07
CA ILE A 477 25.67 -8.30 -13.52
C ILE A 477 26.88 -8.69 -14.38
N GLY A 478 27.62 -7.72 -14.88
CA GLY A 478 28.86 -7.94 -15.66
C GLY A 478 30.13 -8.20 -14.84
N GLY A 479 30.00 -8.38 -13.54
CA GLY A 479 31.10 -8.57 -12.59
C GLY A 479 31.07 -9.91 -11.81
N VAL A 480 30.47 -10.98 -12.38
CA VAL A 480 30.63 -12.36 -11.87
C VAL A 480 31.07 -13.23 -13.03
#